data_d2733718b065591ddc7efb0bce671087
#
_entry.id   d2733718b065591ddc7efb0bce671087
#
_cell.length_a   1.000
_cell.length_b   1.000
_cell.length_c   1.000
_cell.angle_alpha   90.00
_cell.angle_beta   90.00
_cell.angle_gamma   90.00
#
_symmetry.space_group_name_H-M   'P 1'
#
loop_
_entity.id
_entity.type
_entity.pdbx_description
1 polymer ?
#
loop_
_entity_poly.entity_id
_entity_poly.type
_entity_poly.pdbx_seq_one_letter_code
_entity_poly.pdbx_strand_id
1 'polypeptide(L)'
;KNYREGVSKVVLEIQNLVVPRGKKIFIVGESGIGKSTILEVLGLMNNTIVPNDKTQFVFFDKDGGERDLMSLWRSNSDEELSQFRLNHFNFIFQSTNLMRNFTAYENIALTRMIQGYSKEEAFAKTAEVLADLGLSHIAEDRMAQELSGGQQQRLAFARAIIPDFTVLFGDEPTGNLDSDNAIKAMELLSAKLNQLDGSSAIIVSHDMHLSVKFADMIIKIRKE
;
A
#
# COMPACT_ATOMS: atom_id res chain seq x y z
N LYS A 1 4.39 13.60 17.13
CA LYS A 1 4.72 14.74 16.22
C LYS A 1 4.92 16.00 17.06
N ASN A 2 6.14 16.28 17.50
CA ASN A 2 6.49 17.56 18.09
C ASN A 2 7.32 18.33 17.05
N TYR A 3 6.65 19.08 16.19
CA TYR A 3 7.28 20.13 15.40
C TYR A 3 7.55 21.30 16.35
N ARG A 4 8.73 21.34 16.95
CA ARG A 4 9.29 22.58 17.51
C ARG A 4 9.87 23.35 16.35
N GLU A 5 9.44 24.59 16.19
CA GLU A 5 9.91 25.54 15.20
C GLU A 5 11.45 25.55 15.12
N GLY A 6 11.98 25.37 13.93
CA GLY A 6 13.32 25.81 13.53
C GLY A 6 14.44 24.79 13.46
N VAL A 7 14.26 23.50 13.78
CA VAL A 7 15.33 22.50 13.58
C VAL A 7 14.74 21.25 12.94
N SER A 8 15.01 21.04 11.65
CA SER A 8 14.72 19.77 10.97
C SER A 8 15.68 18.71 11.51
N LYS A 9 15.16 17.78 12.33
CA LYS A 9 15.95 16.64 12.79
C LYS A 9 15.81 15.54 11.75
N VAL A 10 16.91 15.14 11.13
CA VAL A 10 16.97 13.93 10.32
C VAL A 10 16.66 12.73 11.24
N VAL A 11 15.59 12.01 10.93
CA VAL A 11 15.11 10.87 11.73
C VAL A 11 15.64 9.56 11.19
N LEU A 12 15.90 9.51 9.88
CA LEU A 12 16.38 8.32 9.18
C LEU A 12 17.23 8.74 8.00
N GLU A 13 18.35 8.07 7.81
CA GLU A 13 19.19 8.15 6.62
C GLU A 13 19.13 6.83 5.85
N ILE A 14 18.83 6.89 4.55
CA ILE A 14 18.84 5.75 3.66
C ILE A 14 19.93 5.98 2.63
N GLN A 15 21.02 5.23 2.75
CA GLN A 15 22.16 5.35 1.82
C GLN A 15 21.85 4.70 0.48
N ASN A 16 21.16 3.56 0.48
CA ASN A 16 20.71 2.87 -0.73
C ASN A 16 19.51 1.99 -0.42
N LEU A 17 18.47 2.11 -1.22
CA LEU A 17 17.30 1.25 -1.18
C LEU A 17 16.88 0.93 -2.61
N VAL A 18 17.02 -0.32 -3.01
CA VAL A 18 16.53 -0.81 -4.29
C VAL A 18 15.35 -1.74 -4.04
N VAL A 19 14.25 -1.46 -4.71
CA VAL A 19 13.04 -2.29 -4.73
C VAL A 19 13.02 -3.04 -6.07
N PRO A 20 13.45 -4.32 -6.11
CA PRO A 20 13.43 -5.08 -7.35
C PRO A 20 11.99 -5.39 -7.77
N ARG A 21 11.76 -5.47 -9.08
CA ARG A 21 10.46 -5.84 -9.64
C ARG A 21 10.02 -7.24 -9.21
N GLY A 22 8.73 -7.42 -9.04
CA GLY A 22 8.11 -8.71 -8.69
C GLY A 22 8.42 -9.18 -7.28
N LYS A 23 8.92 -8.30 -6.38
CA LYS A 23 9.35 -8.67 -5.03
C LYS A 23 8.45 -8.11 -3.94
N LYS A 24 8.29 -8.91 -2.89
CA LYS A 24 7.66 -8.51 -1.63
C LYS A 24 8.76 -8.16 -0.62
N ILE A 25 8.82 -6.88 -0.26
CA ILE A 25 9.81 -6.35 0.67
C ILE A 25 9.12 -6.03 1.97
N PHE A 26 9.61 -6.62 3.06
CA PHE A 26 9.11 -6.33 4.39
C PHE A 26 10.07 -5.42 5.14
N ILE A 27 9.54 -4.33 5.68
CA ILE A 27 10.27 -3.40 6.56
C ILE A 27 9.86 -3.70 7.99
N VAL A 28 10.82 -4.14 8.79
CA VAL A 28 10.61 -4.52 10.18
C VAL A 28 11.47 -3.67 11.12
N GLY A 29 11.01 -3.45 12.34
CA GLY A 29 11.73 -2.66 13.35
C GLY A 29 10.81 -2.22 14.48
N GLU A 30 11.39 -1.59 15.49
CA GLU A 30 10.64 -1.12 16.66
C GLU A 30 9.53 -0.12 16.29
N SER A 31 8.51 -0.03 17.16
CA SER A 31 7.46 0.98 16.99
C SER A 31 8.05 2.39 17.10
N GLY A 32 7.55 3.30 16.26
CA GLY A 32 7.98 4.71 16.27
C GLY A 32 9.35 4.99 15.63
N ILE A 33 10.02 4.01 15.02
CA ILE A 33 11.32 4.20 14.37
C ILE A 33 11.24 4.90 13.00
N GLY A 34 10.04 5.14 12.47
CA GLY A 34 9.84 5.82 11.19
C GLY A 34 9.41 4.94 10.01
N LYS A 35 9.02 3.67 10.26
CA LYS A 35 8.61 2.74 9.19
C LYS A 35 7.47 3.29 8.31
N SER A 36 6.40 3.77 8.93
CA SER A 36 5.26 4.37 8.20
C SER A 36 5.67 5.62 7.44
N THR A 37 6.59 6.44 7.99
CA THR A 37 7.12 7.61 7.29
C THR A 37 7.89 7.22 6.03
N ILE A 38 8.64 6.10 6.05
CA ILE A 38 9.30 5.58 4.84
C ILE A 38 8.25 5.23 3.78
N LEU A 39 7.18 4.50 4.15
CA LEU A 39 6.12 4.16 3.20
C LEU A 39 5.46 5.42 2.62
N GLU A 40 5.15 6.40 3.47
CA GLU A 40 4.55 7.67 3.05
C GLU A 40 5.45 8.44 2.06
N VAL A 41 6.76 8.46 2.30
CA VAL A 41 7.73 9.11 1.43
C VAL A 41 7.87 8.36 0.11
N LEU A 42 8.08 7.04 0.16
CA LEU A 42 8.22 6.20 -1.03
C LEU A 42 6.94 6.22 -1.88
N GLY A 43 5.78 6.28 -1.24
CA GLY A 43 4.48 6.37 -1.88
C GLY A 43 4.06 7.78 -2.30
N LEU A 44 4.96 8.77 -2.25
CA LEU A 44 4.69 10.16 -2.63
C LEU A 44 3.54 10.81 -1.85
N MET A 45 3.34 10.43 -0.59
CA MET A 45 2.29 10.99 0.28
C MET A 45 2.82 12.07 1.22
N ASN A 46 4.11 12.04 1.53
CA ASN A 46 4.74 12.92 2.49
C ASN A 46 6.12 13.35 1.99
N ASN A 47 6.29 14.66 1.74
CA ASN A 47 7.55 15.22 1.31
C ASN A 47 8.38 15.68 2.51
N THR A 48 9.00 14.72 3.20
CA THR A 48 9.92 15.00 4.32
C THR A 48 11.37 14.64 3.97
N ILE A 49 11.67 14.45 2.70
CA ILE A 49 13.05 14.22 2.24
C ILE A 49 13.85 15.50 2.43
N VAL A 50 15.00 15.36 3.10
CA VAL A 50 16.02 16.42 3.17
C VAL A 50 17.09 16.05 2.14
N PRO A 51 17.04 16.62 0.91
CA PRO A 51 17.94 16.21 -0.15
C PRO A 51 19.34 16.78 0.05
N ASN A 52 20.33 16.04 -0.42
CA ASN A 52 21.68 16.48 -0.65
C ASN A 52 22.07 16.31 -2.12
N ASP A 53 23.28 16.68 -2.51
CA ASP A 53 23.76 16.63 -3.91
C ASP A 53 23.76 15.20 -4.51
N LYS A 54 23.69 14.17 -3.67
CA LYS A 54 23.69 12.76 -4.09
C LYS A 54 22.30 12.11 -3.99
N THR A 55 21.28 12.86 -3.53
CA THR A 55 19.94 12.29 -3.33
C THR A 55 19.31 12.00 -4.69
N GLN A 56 19.00 10.72 -4.89
CA GLN A 56 18.26 10.21 -6.06
C GLN A 56 17.02 9.48 -5.58
N PHE A 57 15.90 9.69 -6.26
CA PHE A 57 14.68 8.95 -6.04
C PHE A 57 14.05 8.66 -7.39
N VAL A 58 14.26 7.44 -7.87
CA VAL A 58 13.96 7.04 -9.25
C VAL A 58 12.97 5.89 -9.26
N PHE A 59 12.01 5.98 -10.14
CA PHE A 59 11.05 4.93 -10.46
C PHE A 59 11.27 4.44 -11.88
N PHE A 60 11.25 3.12 -12.05
CA PHE A 60 11.32 2.48 -13.37
C PHE A 60 9.95 1.90 -13.70
N ASP A 61 9.34 2.37 -14.78
CA ASP A 61 8.07 1.84 -15.25
C ASP A 61 8.21 0.44 -15.89
N LYS A 62 7.08 -0.15 -16.30
CA LYS A 62 7.07 -1.50 -16.87
C LYS A 62 7.84 -1.61 -18.19
N ASP A 63 7.87 -0.54 -18.95
CA ASP A 63 8.53 -0.47 -20.27
C ASP A 63 10.02 -0.09 -20.15
N GLY A 64 10.52 0.07 -18.92
CA GLY A 64 11.90 0.45 -18.64
C GLY A 64 12.15 1.96 -18.68
N GLY A 65 11.10 2.77 -18.79
CA GLY A 65 11.19 4.22 -18.66
C GLY A 65 11.63 4.62 -17.25
N GLU A 66 12.49 5.64 -17.19
CA GLU A 66 13.00 6.18 -15.93
C GLU A 66 12.27 7.47 -15.59
N ARG A 67 11.80 7.58 -14.35
CA ARG A 67 11.14 8.78 -13.83
C ARG A 67 11.81 9.24 -12.55
N ASP A 68 12.36 10.46 -12.56
CA ASP A 68 12.87 11.11 -11.36
C ASP A 68 11.70 11.59 -10.48
N LEU A 69 11.49 10.92 -9.36
CA LEU A 69 10.41 11.26 -8.41
C LEU A 69 10.73 12.51 -7.59
N MET A 70 12.01 12.91 -7.48
CA MET A 70 12.36 14.20 -6.87
C MET A 70 11.86 15.35 -7.74
N SER A 71 11.85 15.20 -9.07
CA SER A 71 11.30 16.22 -9.98
C SER A 71 9.79 16.39 -9.79
N LEU A 72 9.05 15.29 -9.56
CA LEU A 72 7.61 15.34 -9.24
C LEU A 72 7.31 16.10 -7.95
N TRP A 73 8.16 15.98 -6.93
CA TRP A 73 8.05 16.78 -5.72
C TRP A 73 8.33 18.27 -5.96
N ARG A 74 9.29 18.57 -6.84
CA ARG A 74 9.70 19.95 -7.15
C ARG A 74 8.72 20.68 -8.06
N SER A 75 7.99 19.95 -8.92
CA SER A 75 6.96 20.55 -9.78
C SER A 75 5.84 21.21 -8.99
N ASN A 76 5.67 20.81 -7.73
CA ASN A 76 4.61 21.27 -6.82
C ASN A 76 3.21 21.17 -7.45
N SER A 77 3.02 20.20 -8.35
CA SER A 77 1.76 19.91 -9.03
C SER A 77 1.06 18.74 -8.33
N ASP A 78 0.01 19.04 -7.56
CA ASP A 78 -0.81 18.01 -6.93
C ASP A 78 -1.49 17.09 -7.96
N GLU A 79 -1.79 17.62 -9.14
CA GLU A 79 -2.38 16.88 -10.23
C GLU A 79 -1.42 15.82 -10.78
N GLU A 80 -0.17 16.20 -11.10
CA GLU A 80 0.85 15.26 -11.57
C GLU A 80 1.16 14.17 -10.54
N LEU A 81 1.30 14.55 -9.26
CA LEU A 81 1.52 13.61 -8.17
C LEU A 81 0.34 12.64 -8.00
N SER A 82 -0.88 13.16 -8.08
CA SER A 82 -2.09 12.33 -7.94
C SER A 82 -2.26 11.38 -9.12
N GLN A 83 -2.01 11.86 -10.33
CA GLN A 83 -2.06 11.04 -11.53
C GLN A 83 -0.97 9.95 -11.52
N PHE A 84 0.25 10.27 -11.07
CA PHE A 84 1.31 9.29 -10.94
C PHE A 84 0.95 8.21 -9.92
N ARG A 85 0.44 8.60 -8.73
CA ARG A 85 -0.03 7.64 -7.72
C ARG A 85 -1.15 6.75 -8.24
N LEU A 86 -2.15 7.34 -8.91
CA LEU A 86 -3.28 6.59 -9.47
C LEU A 86 -2.84 5.50 -10.45
N ASN A 87 -1.82 5.77 -11.25
CA ASN A 87 -1.37 4.85 -12.29
C ASN A 87 -0.41 3.78 -11.78
N HIS A 88 0.34 4.07 -10.71
CA HIS A 88 1.45 3.21 -10.30
C HIS A 88 1.35 2.69 -8.87
N PHE A 89 0.70 3.41 -7.96
CA PHE A 89 0.78 3.11 -6.53
C PHE A 89 -0.58 2.76 -5.93
N ASN A 90 -0.57 1.81 -5.01
CA ASN A 90 -1.72 1.55 -4.19
C ASN A 90 -1.32 1.38 -2.72
N PHE A 91 -2.28 1.53 -1.79
CA PHE A 91 -1.98 1.61 -0.36
C PHE A 91 -2.95 0.79 0.48
N ILE A 92 -2.39 0.08 1.47
CA ILE A 92 -3.12 -0.47 2.61
C ILE A 92 -2.63 0.27 3.85
N PHE A 93 -3.52 1.01 4.50
CA PHE A 93 -3.21 1.74 5.72
C PHE A 93 -3.54 0.90 6.94
N GLN A 94 -2.87 1.18 8.06
CA GLN A 94 -3.17 0.58 9.36
C GLN A 94 -4.63 0.83 9.77
N SER A 95 -5.17 2.02 9.53
CA SER A 95 -6.59 2.31 9.64
C SER A 95 -7.31 1.93 8.34
N THR A 96 -8.52 1.38 8.46
CA THR A 96 -9.26 0.90 7.28
C THR A 96 -9.65 1.99 6.29
N ASN A 97 -9.84 3.23 6.77
CA ASN A 97 -10.21 4.40 5.96
C ASN A 97 -11.36 4.11 4.97
N LEU A 98 -12.31 3.29 5.39
CA LEU A 98 -13.49 2.98 4.59
C LEU A 98 -14.45 4.16 4.57
N MET A 99 -15.08 4.37 3.43
CA MET A 99 -16.17 5.33 3.29
C MET A 99 -17.41 4.74 3.95
N ARG A 100 -17.77 5.26 5.14
CA ARG A 100 -18.80 4.70 6.02
C ARG A 100 -20.18 4.63 5.37
N ASN A 101 -20.51 5.63 4.56
CA ASN A 101 -21.80 5.78 3.86
C ASN A 101 -21.84 5.07 2.51
N PHE A 102 -20.81 4.30 2.18
CA PHE A 102 -20.76 3.46 1.00
C PHE A 102 -20.95 2.01 1.41
N THR A 103 -21.51 1.23 0.51
CA THR A 103 -21.62 -0.22 0.71
C THR A 103 -20.23 -0.88 0.66
N ALA A 104 -20.16 -2.13 1.07
CA ALA A 104 -18.94 -2.91 0.95
C ALA A 104 -18.45 -2.98 -0.50
N TYR A 105 -19.38 -3.22 -1.43
CA TYR A 105 -19.09 -3.29 -2.86
C TYR A 105 -18.61 -1.94 -3.43
N GLU A 106 -19.29 -0.85 -3.11
CA GLU A 106 -18.88 0.49 -3.54
C GLU A 106 -17.49 0.89 -3.05
N ASN A 107 -17.16 0.56 -1.78
CA ASN A 107 -15.83 0.83 -1.24
C ASN A 107 -14.71 0.16 -2.03
N ILE A 108 -14.93 -1.05 -2.54
CA ILE A 108 -13.94 -1.79 -3.31
C ILE A 108 -13.97 -1.37 -4.78
N ALA A 109 -15.17 -1.37 -5.39
CA ALA A 109 -15.35 -1.15 -6.81
C ALA A 109 -14.89 0.24 -7.25
N LEU A 110 -15.04 1.27 -6.39
CA LEU A 110 -14.72 2.65 -6.71
C LEU A 110 -13.30 2.83 -7.24
N THR A 111 -12.31 2.17 -6.63
CA THR A 111 -10.91 2.30 -7.04
C THR A 111 -10.69 1.80 -8.47
N ARG A 112 -11.39 0.72 -8.85
CA ARG A 112 -11.33 0.16 -10.20
C ARG A 112 -12.10 1.02 -11.20
N MET A 113 -13.24 1.58 -10.79
CA MET A 113 -14.00 2.52 -11.62
C MET A 113 -13.20 3.81 -11.91
N ILE A 114 -12.42 4.30 -10.93
CA ILE A 114 -11.52 5.45 -11.14
C ILE A 114 -10.41 5.10 -12.17
N GLN A 115 -10.01 3.84 -12.27
CA GLN A 115 -9.08 3.35 -13.30
C GLN A 115 -9.74 3.18 -14.68
N GLY A 116 -11.04 3.46 -14.83
CA GLY A 116 -11.77 3.46 -16.10
C GLY A 116 -12.54 2.18 -16.41
N TYR A 117 -12.63 1.21 -15.47
CA TYR A 117 -13.47 0.03 -15.65
C TYR A 117 -14.95 0.35 -15.45
N SER A 118 -15.84 -0.37 -16.15
CA SER A 118 -17.28 -0.23 -15.95
C SER A 118 -17.71 -0.65 -14.54
N LYS A 119 -18.88 -0.21 -14.11
CA LYS A 119 -19.46 -0.59 -12.82
C LYS A 119 -19.64 -2.10 -12.74
N GLU A 120 -20.14 -2.71 -13.81
CA GLU A 120 -20.42 -4.14 -13.92
C GLU A 120 -19.13 -4.96 -13.74
N GLU A 121 -18.06 -4.59 -14.44
CA GLU A 121 -16.75 -5.24 -14.31
C GLU A 121 -16.14 -5.06 -12.91
N ALA A 122 -16.24 -3.86 -12.36
CA ALA A 122 -15.72 -3.55 -11.02
C ALA A 122 -16.48 -4.34 -9.93
N PHE A 123 -17.82 -4.47 -10.05
CA PHE A 123 -18.65 -5.23 -9.10
C PHE A 123 -18.42 -6.74 -9.24
N ALA A 124 -18.33 -7.27 -10.45
CA ALA A 124 -18.02 -8.69 -10.67
C ALA A 124 -16.67 -9.05 -10.03
N LYS A 125 -15.63 -8.21 -10.25
CA LYS A 125 -14.31 -8.44 -9.63
C LYS A 125 -14.34 -8.28 -8.11
N THR A 126 -15.18 -7.38 -7.59
CA THR A 126 -15.40 -7.22 -6.14
C THR A 126 -15.96 -8.51 -5.54
N ALA A 127 -16.95 -9.13 -6.17
CA ALA A 127 -17.53 -10.40 -5.69
C ALA A 127 -16.48 -11.51 -5.59
N GLU A 128 -15.61 -11.66 -6.59
CA GLU A 128 -14.52 -12.63 -6.59
C GLU A 128 -13.57 -12.40 -5.38
N VAL A 129 -13.07 -11.18 -5.23
CA VAL A 129 -12.12 -10.85 -4.16
C VAL A 129 -12.73 -10.98 -2.78
N LEU A 130 -14.02 -10.64 -2.61
CA LEU A 130 -14.74 -10.86 -1.34
C LEU A 130 -14.87 -12.36 -1.04
N ALA A 131 -15.11 -13.21 -2.04
CA ALA A 131 -15.16 -14.66 -1.85
C ALA A 131 -13.80 -15.21 -1.39
N ASP A 132 -12.71 -14.80 -2.01
CA ASP A 132 -11.34 -15.19 -1.64
C ASP A 132 -10.98 -14.81 -0.21
N LEU A 133 -11.53 -13.70 0.28
CA LEU A 133 -11.35 -13.23 1.66
C LEU A 133 -12.39 -13.77 2.66
N GLY A 134 -13.23 -14.73 2.24
CA GLY A 134 -14.27 -15.32 3.10
C GLY A 134 -15.40 -14.34 3.45
N LEU A 135 -15.68 -13.39 2.58
CA LEU A 135 -16.69 -12.35 2.73
C LEU A 135 -17.85 -12.48 1.73
N SER A 136 -18.00 -13.62 1.06
CA SER A 136 -19.07 -13.87 0.06
C SER A 136 -20.50 -13.73 0.60
N HIS A 137 -20.66 -13.80 1.92
CA HIS A 137 -21.95 -13.61 2.62
C HIS A 137 -22.36 -12.15 2.77
N ILE A 138 -21.49 -11.19 2.41
CA ILE A 138 -21.81 -9.77 2.50
C ILE A 138 -22.65 -9.39 1.28
N ALA A 139 -23.87 -8.92 1.52
CA ALA A 139 -24.76 -8.43 0.48
C ALA A 139 -24.23 -7.13 -0.14
N GLU A 140 -24.56 -6.90 -1.43
CA GLU A 140 -24.08 -5.72 -2.18
C GLU A 140 -24.51 -4.39 -1.56
N ASP A 141 -25.66 -4.35 -0.90
CA ASP A 141 -26.24 -3.20 -0.23
C ASP A 141 -25.75 -3.01 1.21
N ARG A 142 -24.93 -3.94 1.74
CA ARG A 142 -24.44 -3.89 3.11
C ARG A 142 -23.47 -2.73 3.30
N MET A 143 -23.79 -1.80 4.20
CA MET A 143 -22.96 -0.63 4.50
C MET A 143 -21.65 -1.03 5.19
N ALA A 144 -20.54 -0.38 4.82
CA ALA A 144 -19.23 -0.67 5.40
C ALA A 144 -19.18 -0.46 6.93
N GLN A 145 -19.93 0.51 7.46
CA GLN A 145 -20.00 0.76 8.91
C GLN A 145 -20.71 -0.33 9.72
N GLU A 146 -21.47 -1.20 9.07
CA GLU A 146 -22.22 -2.29 9.72
C GLU A 146 -21.41 -3.58 9.85
N LEU A 147 -20.21 -3.59 9.28
CA LEU A 147 -19.30 -4.71 9.30
C LEU A 147 -18.51 -4.77 10.60
N SER A 148 -18.16 -5.98 11.06
CA SER A 148 -17.23 -6.16 12.18
C SER A 148 -15.84 -5.59 11.83
N GLY A 149 -15.02 -5.29 12.85
CA GLY A 149 -13.66 -4.74 12.65
C GLY A 149 -12.80 -5.62 11.74
N GLY A 150 -12.83 -6.95 11.91
CA GLY A 150 -12.10 -7.89 11.04
C GLY A 150 -12.65 -7.93 9.62
N GLN A 151 -13.98 -7.78 9.42
CA GLN A 151 -14.57 -7.67 8.10
C GLN A 151 -14.17 -6.35 7.43
N GLN A 152 -14.18 -5.23 8.17
CA GLN A 152 -13.71 -3.93 7.68
C GLN A 152 -12.24 -3.97 7.25
N GLN A 153 -11.38 -4.66 8.02
CA GLN A 153 -9.97 -4.80 7.67
C GLN A 153 -9.79 -5.61 6.37
N ARG A 154 -10.49 -6.72 6.24
CA ARG A 154 -10.48 -7.52 4.99
C ARG A 154 -11.05 -6.72 3.80
N LEU A 155 -12.08 -5.91 4.03
CA LEU A 155 -12.64 -5.02 3.03
C LEU A 155 -11.62 -3.96 2.57
N ALA A 156 -10.91 -3.33 3.50
CA ALA A 156 -9.87 -2.36 3.20
C ALA A 156 -8.70 -3.01 2.42
N PHE A 157 -8.36 -4.25 2.78
CA PHE A 157 -7.39 -5.04 2.04
C PHE A 157 -7.87 -5.34 0.60
N ALA A 158 -9.11 -5.81 0.43
CA ALA A 158 -9.72 -6.04 -0.87
C ALA A 158 -9.67 -4.79 -1.75
N ARG A 159 -10.07 -3.63 -1.21
CA ARG A 159 -10.03 -2.34 -1.92
C ARG A 159 -8.64 -2.01 -2.47
N ALA A 160 -7.60 -2.37 -1.73
CA ALA A 160 -6.22 -2.07 -2.12
C ALA A 160 -5.65 -3.05 -3.15
N ILE A 161 -6.12 -4.29 -3.21
CA ILE A 161 -5.56 -5.30 -4.14
C ILE A 161 -6.34 -5.41 -5.45
N ILE A 162 -7.58 -4.91 -5.50
CA ILE A 162 -8.43 -5.06 -6.67
C ILE A 162 -7.96 -4.25 -7.88
N PRO A 163 -7.51 -2.98 -7.74
CA PRO A 163 -7.02 -2.21 -8.88
C PRO A 163 -5.68 -2.76 -9.38
N ASP A 164 -5.28 -2.29 -10.56
CA ASP A 164 -3.94 -2.55 -11.08
C ASP A 164 -2.96 -1.53 -10.51
N PHE A 165 -1.75 -1.98 -10.20
CA PHE A 165 -0.69 -1.14 -9.63
C PHE A 165 0.70 -1.67 -10.03
N THR A 166 1.71 -0.82 -9.92
CA THR A 166 3.12 -1.23 -10.05
C THR A 166 3.74 -1.50 -8.68
N VAL A 167 3.40 -0.69 -7.67
CA VAL A 167 3.86 -0.90 -6.29
C VAL A 167 2.70 -0.76 -5.32
N LEU A 168 2.55 -1.76 -4.45
CA LEU A 168 1.65 -1.70 -3.30
C LEU A 168 2.44 -1.35 -2.04
N PHE A 169 1.97 -0.36 -1.30
CA PHE A 169 2.48 0.02 0.02
C PHE A 169 1.51 -0.46 1.09
N GLY A 170 2.00 -1.27 2.05
CA GLY A 170 1.18 -1.78 3.15
C GLY A 170 1.74 -1.36 4.51
N ASP A 171 0.98 -0.60 5.28
CA ASP A 171 1.32 -0.27 6.67
C ASP A 171 0.48 -1.15 7.60
N GLU A 172 1.12 -2.19 8.15
CA GLU A 172 0.48 -3.21 9.01
C GLU A 172 -0.82 -3.79 8.39
N PRO A 173 -0.78 -4.28 7.12
CA PRO A 173 -1.98 -4.62 6.36
C PRO A 173 -2.83 -5.73 6.98
N THR A 174 -2.24 -6.53 7.87
CA THR A 174 -2.87 -7.69 8.52
C THR A 174 -2.93 -7.57 10.04
N GLY A 175 -2.54 -6.43 10.62
CA GLY A 175 -2.35 -6.26 12.06
C GLY A 175 -3.60 -6.50 12.94
N ASN A 176 -4.80 -6.36 12.36
CA ASN A 176 -6.07 -6.60 13.05
C ASN A 176 -6.77 -7.90 12.58
N LEU A 177 -6.08 -8.76 11.87
CA LEU A 177 -6.58 -10.07 11.44
C LEU A 177 -6.06 -11.17 12.35
N ASP A 178 -6.86 -12.21 12.53
CA ASP A 178 -6.35 -13.47 13.09
C ASP A 178 -5.36 -14.12 12.11
N SER A 179 -4.58 -15.07 12.60
CA SER A 179 -3.49 -15.70 11.85
C SER A 179 -3.94 -16.31 10.52
N ASP A 180 -5.11 -16.96 10.50
CA ASP A 180 -5.60 -17.65 9.31
C ASP A 180 -6.03 -16.65 8.24
N ASN A 181 -6.75 -15.60 8.63
CA ASN A 181 -7.15 -14.53 7.73
C ASN A 181 -5.95 -13.68 7.26
N ALA A 182 -4.93 -13.49 8.10
CA ALA A 182 -3.70 -12.82 7.73
C ALA A 182 -2.92 -13.60 6.65
N ILE A 183 -2.83 -14.92 6.81
CA ILE A 183 -2.20 -15.79 5.81
C ILE A 183 -2.95 -15.73 4.48
N LYS A 184 -4.30 -15.90 4.49
CA LYS A 184 -5.13 -15.81 3.29
C LYS A 184 -4.96 -14.47 2.56
N ALA A 185 -4.96 -13.37 3.30
CA ALA A 185 -4.75 -12.04 2.72
C ALA A 185 -3.38 -11.94 2.03
N MET A 186 -2.33 -12.45 2.65
CA MET A 186 -0.98 -12.42 2.06
C MET A 186 -0.82 -13.38 0.86
N GLU A 187 -1.51 -14.51 0.87
CA GLU A 187 -1.59 -15.42 -0.27
C GLU A 187 -2.29 -14.76 -1.46
N LEU A 188 -3.42 -14.06 -1.21
CA LEU A 188 -4.16 -13.32 -2.22
C LEU A 188 -3.31 -12.18 -2.80
N LEU A 189 -2.58 -11.43 -1.96
CA LEU A 189 -1.63 -10.42 -2.43
C LEU A 189 -0.56 -11.05 -3.33
N SER A 190 -0.01 -12.18 -2.92
CA SER A 190 1.02 -12.88 -3.71
C SER A 190 0.47 -13.33 -5.06
N ALA A 191 -0.76 -13.86 -5.11
CA ALA A 191 -1.44 -14.22 -6.35
C ALA A 191 -1.67 -13.00 -7.26
N LYS A 192 -2.11 -11.87 -6.69
CA LYS A 192 -2.30 -10.61 -7.43
C LYS A 192 -0.98 -10.10 -8.02
N LEU A 193 0.12 -10.11 -7.25
CA LEU A 193 1.43 -9.70 -7.75
C LEU A 193 1.93 -10.58 -8.89
N ASN A 194 1.65 -11.89 -8.84
CA ASN A 194 1.99 -12.81 -9.92
C ASN A 194 1.16 -12.56 -11.20
N GLN A 195 -0.06 -12.04 -11.07
CA GLN A 195 -0.91 -11.64 -12.20
C GLN A 195 -0.47 -10.31 -12.82
N LEU A 196 0.03 -9.40 -11.99
CA LEU A 196 0.53 -8.08 -12.40
C LEU A 196 2.04 -8.17 -12.66
N ASP A 197 2.42 -8.49 -13.88
CA ASP A 197 3.82 -8.69 -14.28
C ASP A 197 4.74 -7.55 -13.80
N GLY A 198 5.74 -7.93 -13.01
CA GLY A 198 6.73 -7.02 -12.45
C GLY A 198 6.25 -6.12 -11.31
N SER A 199 5.01 -6.27 -10.81
CA SER A 199 4.51 -5.48 -9.69
C SER A 199 5.11 -5.96 -8.36
N SER A 200 5.36 -5.02 -7.45
CA SER A 200 6.04 -5.27 -6.18
C SER A 200 5.18 -4.81 -4.99
N ALA A 201 5.51 -5.27 -3.78
CA ALA A 201 4.92 -4.78 -2.56
C ALA A 201 5.99 -4.39 -1.54
N ILE A 202 5.77 -3.26 -0.85
CA ILE A 202 6.58 -2.81 0.29
C ILE A 202 5.66 -2.80 1.50
N ILE A 203 5.95 -3.65 2.48
CA ILE A 203 5.07 -3.91 3.60
C ILE A 203 5.81 -3.62 4.90
N VAL A 204 5.26 -2.74 5.71
CA VAL A 204 5.66 -2.59 7.11
C VAL A 204 4.89 -3.60 7.93
N SER A 205 5.59 -4.39 8.73
CA SER A 205 4.96 -5.33 9.66
C SER A 205 5.80 -5.51 10.92
N HIS A 206 5.10 -5.75 12.03
CA HIS A 206 5.71 -6.22 13.28
C HIS A 206 5.61 -7.76 13.42
N ASP A 207 4.83 -8.41 12.56
CA ASP A 207 4.70 -9.87 12.55
C ASP A 207 5.88 -10.51 11.81
N MET A 208 6.85 -11.01 12.58
CA MET A 208 8.02 -11.68 12.04
C MET A 208 7.69 -13.01 11.37
N HIS A 209 6.65 -13.72 11.83
CA HIS A 209 6.26 -15.00 11.24
C HIS A 209 5.73 -14.80 9.82
N LEU A 210 4.82 -13.84 9.61
CA LEU A 210 4.33 -13.48 8.27
C LEU A 210 5.47 -12.92 7.41
N SER A 211 6.34 -12.08 7.98
CA SER A 211 7.46 -11.50 7.25
C SER A 211 8.40 -12.60 6.71
N VAL A 212 8.77 -13.57 7.52
CA VAL A 212 9.65 -14.68 7.08
C VAL A 212 8.96 -15.59 6.05
N LYS A 213 7.64 -15.81 6.20
CA LYS A 213 6.88 -16.69 5.30
C LYS A 213 6.71 -16.08 3.90
N PHE A 214 6.46 -14.77 3.81
CA PHE A 214 6.02 -14.13 2.56
C PHE A 214 7.04 -13.19 1.92
N ALA A 215 8.06 -12.72 2.65
CA ALA A 215 9.03 -11.78 2.11
C ALA A 215 10.01 -12.45 1.13
N ASP A 216 10.28 -11.76 0.02
CA ASP A 216 11.46 -12.03 -0.80
C ASP A 216 12.70 -11.31 -0.23
N MET A 217 12.49 -10.20 0.50
CA MET A 217 13.52 -9.42 1.17
C MET A 217 12.98 -8.83 2.48
N ILE A 218 13.80 -8.84 3.53
CA ILE A 218 13.49 -8.21 4.81
C ILE A 218 14.51 -7.10 5.09
N ILE A 219 14.01 -5.88 5.29
CA ILE A 219 14.80 -4.71 5.69
C ILE A 219 14.55 -4.46 7.17
N LYS A 220 15.59 -4.58 7.99
CA LYS A 220 15.50 -4.32 9.42
C LYS A 220 16.03 -2.94 9.77
N ILE A 221 15.13 -2.06 10.27
CA ILE A 221 15.51 -0.73 10.77
C ILE A 221 15.86 -0.85 12.25
N ARG A 222 17.00 -0.26 12.64
CA ARG A 222 17.49 -0.22 14.03
C ARG A 222 17.83 1.22 14.40
N LYS A 223 17.75 1.56 15.67
CA LYS A 223 18.38 2.75 16.21
C LYS A 223 19.88 2.50 16.32
N GLU A 224 20.67 3.48 15.92
CA GLU A 224 22.08 3.55 16.26
C GLU A 224 22.28 3.87 17.74
#